data_440eeafe8f8f685c212f1393d56ea95c
#
_entry.id   440eeafe8f8f685c212f1393d56ea95c
#
_cell.length_a   1.000
_cell.length_b   1.000
_cell.length_c   1.000
_cell.angle_alpha   90.00
_cell.angle_beta   90.00
_cell.angle_gamma   90.00
#
_symmetry.space_group_name_H-M   'P 1'
#
loop_
_entity.id
_entity.type
_entity.pdbx_description
1 polymer ?
#
loop_
_entity_poly.entity_id
_entity_poly.type
_entity_poly.pdbx_seq_one_letter_code
_entity_poly.pdbx_strand_id
1 'polypeptide(L)'
;MHAVVVRVTINDREAATQGLRDDVVPAVSQAPGFVAGYWTRKEGSDQGLSMAVFESEYAASAAAERVRSMAPDAVNVDDVEVREVVASA
;
A
#
# COMPACT_ATOMS: atom_id res chain seq x y z
N MET A 1 15.84 -4.22 -4.05
CA MET A 1 14.58 -3.58 -3.67
C MET A 1 13.50 -4.63 -3.45
N HIS A 2 12.60 -4.35 -2.54
CA HIS A 2 11.47 -5.20 -2.24
C HIS A 2 10.18 -4.39 -2.25
N ALA A 3 9.07 -5.01 -2.60
CA ALA A 3 7.78 -4.35 -2.69
C ALA A 3 6.80 -4.95 -1.69
N VAL A 4 5.96 -4.09 -1.13
CA VAL A 4 4.80 -4.51 -0.35
C VAL A 4 3.59 -4.41 -1.27
N VAL A 5 2.95 -5.53 -1.55
CA VAL A 5 1.77 -5.61 -2.40
C VAL A 5 0.56 -5.86 -1.50
N VAL A 6 -0.42 -4.98 -1.57
CA VAL A 6 -1.61 -5.03 -0.71
C VAL A 6 -2.86 -5.10 -1.57
N ARG A 7 -3.71 -6.07 -1.27
CA ARG A 7 -5.04 -6.16 -1.86
C ARG A 7 -6.06 -5.74 -0.84
N VAL A 8 -7.00 -4.91 -1.26
CA VAL A 8 -8.04 -4.41 -0.39
C VAL A 8 -9.41 -4.47 -1.07
N THR A 9 -10.45 -4.52 -0.25
CA THR A 9 -11.82 -4.28 -0.67
C THR A 9 -12.22 -2.90 -0.16
N ILE A 10 -12.72 -2.06 -1.06
CA ILE A 10 -13.06 -0.67 -0.76
C ILE A 10 -14.56 -0.61 -0.42
N ASN A 11 -14.88 -0.16 0.79
CA ASN A 11 -16.27 -0.05 1.25
C ASN A 11 -16.89 1.31 0.94
N ASP A 12 -16.06 2.35 0.87
CA ASP A 12 -16.49 3.72 0.56
C ASP A 12 -15.37 4.38 -0.25
N ARG A 13 -15.64 4.63 -1.54
CA ARG A 13 -14.65 5.16 -2.47
C ARG A 13 -14.09 6.51 -2.08
N GLU A 14 -14.98 7.44 -1.71
CA GLU A 14 -14.53 8.79 -1.37
C GLU A 14 -13.71 8.79 -0.09
N ALA A 15 -14.20 8.11 0.93
CA ALA A 15 -13.50 8.01 2.21
C ALA A 15 -12.16 7.28 2.05
N ALA A 16 -12.12 6.22 1.24
CA ALA A 16 -10.89 5.48 0.97
C ALA A 16 -9.86 6.36 0.27
N THR A 17 -10.26 7.08 -0.78
CA THR A 17 -9.36 7.96 -1.52
C THR A 17 -8.84 9.08 -0.63
N GLN A 18 -9.71 9.68 0.17
CA GLN A 18 -9.31 10.75 1.07
C GLN A 18 -8.35 10.24 2.15
N GLY A 19 -8.63 9.08 2.73
CA GLY A 19 -7.75 8.47 3.72
C GLY A 19 -6.38 8.12 3.14
N LEU A 20 -6.33 7.65 1.90
CA LEU A 20 -5.05 7.40 1.22
C LEU A 20 -4.24 8.69 1.07
N ARG A 21 -4.86 9.75 0.56
CA ARG A 21 -4.17 11.03 0.33
C ARG A 21 -3.73 11.71 1.60
N ASP A 22 -4.59 11.69 2.62
CA ASP A 22 -4.36 12.48 3.84
C ASP A 22 -3.51 11.74 4.87
N ASP A 23 -3.63 10.41 4.94
CA ASP A 23 -3.01 9.62 6.01
C ASP A 23 -1.99 8.60 5.51
N VAL A 24 -2.40 7.74 4.57
CA VAL A 24 -1.59 6.58 4.16
C VAL A 24 -0.38 7.00 3.34
N VAL A 25 -0.60 7.76 2.27
CA VAL A 25 0.49 8.16 1.36
C VAL A 25 1.53 9.00 2.08
N PRO A 26 1.17 10.02 2.88
CA PRO A 26 2.18 10.76 3.64
C PRO A 26 2.97 9.87 4.61
N ALA A 27 2.31 8.97 5.32
CA ALA A 27 2.97 8.09 6.28
C ALA A 27 3.94 7.12 5.59
N VAL A 28 3.49 6.48 4.51
CA VAL A 28 4.32 5.52 3.78
C VAL A 28 5.50 6.20 3.11
N SER A 29 5.30 7.38 2.51
CA SER A 29 6.36 8.10 1.82
C SER A 29 7.47 8.58 2.76
N GLN A 30 7.20 8.68 4.05
CA GLN A 30 8.19 9.06 5.06
C GLN A 30 8.84 7.85 5.75
N ALA A 31 8.41 6.64 5.42
CA ALA A 31 8.97 5.43 6.03
C ALA A 31 10.42 5.23 5.56
N PRO A 32 11.31 4.74 6.44
CA PRO A 32 12.69 4.48 6.06
C PRO A 32 12.79 3.54 4.88
N GLY A 33 13.60 3.91 3.89
CA GLY A 33 13.86 3.11 2.71
C GLY A 33 12.79 3.20 1.61
N PHE A 34 11.79 4.03 1.76
CA PHE A 34 10.74 4.20 0.73
C PHE A 34 11.34 4.70 -0.58
N VAL A 35 10.95 4.09 -1.70
CA VAL A 35 11.41 4.45 -3.06
C VAL A 35 10.26 5.02 -3.88
N ALA A 36 9.16 4.28 -4.00
CA ALA A 36 8.01 4.67 -4.80
C ALA A 36 6.78 3.87 -4.38
N GLY A 37 5.60 4.40 -4.69
CA GLY A 37 4.38 3.68 -4.40
C GLY A 37 3.24 4.09 -5.33
N TYR A 38 2.34 3.15 -5.57
CA TYR A 38 1.15 3.35 -6.38
C TYR A 38 -0.02 2.68 -5.71
N TRP A 39 -1.11 3.40 -5.58
CA TRP A 39 -2.37 2.93 -5.02
C TRP A 39 -3.40 2.95 -6.12
N THR A 40 -3.91 1.78 -6.49
CA THR A 40 -4.79 1.62 -7.64
C THR A 40 -6.16 1.08 -7.24
N ARG A 41 -7.13 1.30 -8.10
CA ARG A 41 -8.46 0.74 -7.98
C ARG A 41 -8.91 0.28 -9.35
N LYS A 42 -9.48 -0.92 -9.41
CA LYS A 42 -10.05 -1.42 -10.64
C LYS A 42 -11.34 -0.65 -10.94
N GLU A 43 -11.44 -0.05 -12.12
CA GLU A 43 -12.62 0.70 -12.51
C GLU A 43 -13.88 -0.19 -12.47
N GLY A 44 -14.97 0.37 -11.96
CA GLY A 44 -16.24 -0.36 -11.85
C GLY A 44 -16.24 -1.45 -10.78
N SER A 45 -15.23 -1.46 -9.90
CA SER A 45 -15.08 -2.48 -8.87
C SER A 45 -14.75 -1.84 -7.53
N ASP A 46 -14.92 -2.62 -6.46
CA ASP A 46 -14.50 -2.25 -5.11
C ASP A 46 -13.12 -2.80 -4.76
N GLN A 47 -12.41 -3.39 -5.73
CA GLN A 47 -11.10 -3.97 -5.53
C GLN A 47 -9.99 -2.95 -5.71
N GLY A 48 -9.11 -2.86 -4.71
CA GLY A 48 -7.91 -2.04 -4.76
C GLY A 48 -6.65 -2.88 -4.70
N LEU A 49 -5.61 -2.42 -5.35
CA LEU A 49 -4.29 -3.03 -5.33
C LEU A 49 -3.26 -1.93 -5.21
N SER A 50 -2.36 -2.06 -4.23
CA SER A 50 -1.27 -1.11 -4.07
C SER A 50 0.07 -1.82 -4.10
N MET A 51 1.10 -1.07 -4.50
CA MET A 51 2.48 -1.53 -4.46
C MET A 51 3.34 -0.38 -3.96
N ALA A 52 4.04 -0.62 -2.85
CA ALA A 52 5.02 0.31 -2.32
C ALA A 52 6.39 -0.36 -2.34
N VAL A 53 7.37 0.31 -2.93
CA VAL A 53 8.73 -0.23 -3.11
C VAL A 53 9.66 0.39 -2.10
N PHE A 54 10.51 -0.46 -1.49
CA PHE A 54 11.50 -0.07 -0.49
C PHE A 54 12.88 -0.55 -0.91
N GLU A 55 13.92 0.10 -0.39
CA GLU A 55 15.31 -0.21 -0.72
C GLU A 55 15.75 -1.61 -0.28
N SER A 56 15.15 -2.13 0.80
CA SER A 56 15.56 -3.41 1.38
C SER A 56 14.37 -4.27 1.77
N GLU A 57 14.62 -5.58 1.94
CA GLU A 57 13.62 -6.49 2.47
C GLU A 57 13.20 -6.11 3.89
N TYR A 58 14.16 -5.68 4.71
CA TYR A 58 13.88 -5.26 6.08
C TYR A 58 12.88 -4.09 6.11
N ALA A 59 13.12 -3.07 5.29
CA ALA A 59 12.24 -1.91 5.22
C ALA A 59 10.84 -2.28 4.71
N ALA A 60 10.77 -3.13 3.69
CA ALA A 60 9.50 -3.61 3.15
C ALA A 60 8.73 -4.44 4.17
N SER A 61 9.41 -5.34 4.89
CA SER A 61 8.77 -6.17 5.91
C SER A 61 8.24 -5.34 7.07
N ALA A 62 9.00 -4.34 7.50
CA ALA A 62 8.55 -3.42 8.56
C ALA A 62 7.31 -2.65 8.13
N ALA A 63 7.26 -2.18 6.87
CA ALA A 63 6.10 -1.50 6.34
C ALA A 63 4.89 -2.44 6.23
N ALA A 64 5.11 -3.68 5.79
CA ALA A 64 4.04 -4.67 5.66
C ALA A 64 3.36 -4.95 7.01
N GLU A 65 4.11 -4.99 8.10
CA GLU A 65 3.57 -5.20 9.43
C GLU A 65 2.62 -4.10 9.87
N ARG A 66 2.79 -2.89 9.33
CA ARG A 66 1.98 -1.72 9.69
C ARG A 66 0.73 -1.54 8.83
N VAL A 67 0.65 -2.23 7.71
CA VAL A 67 -0.41 -1.99 6.72
C VAL A 67 -1.81 -2.04 7.34
N ARG A 68 -2.09 -3.07 8.12
CA ARG A 68 -3.44 -3.25 8.68
C ARG A 68 -3.81 -2.16 9.66
N SER A 69 -2.84 -1.62 10.40
CA SER A 69 -3.09 -0.54 11.35
C SER A 69 -3.17 0.84 10.67
N MET A 70 -2.61 0.98 9.48
CA MET A 70 -2.66 2.24 8.71
C MET A 70 -3.84 2.31 7.75
N ALA A 71 -4.48 1.19 7.44
CA ALA A 71 -5.57 1.16 6.49
C ALA A 71 -6.75 2.01 6.97
N PRO A 72 -7.35 2.85 6.10
CA PRO A 72 -8.55 3.60 6.46
C PRO A 72 -9.71 2.65 6.80
N ASP A 73 -10.64 3.11 7.63
CA ASP A 73 -11.83 2.33 7.98
C ASP A 73 -12.68 1.98 6.74
N ALA A 74 -12.54 2.77 5.68
CA ALA A 74 -13.28 2.58 4.43
C ALA A 74 -12.76 1.41 3.59
N VAL A 75 -11.67 0.74 4.00
CA VAL A 75 -11.13 -0.41 3.28
C VAL A 75 -10.90 -1.59 4.22
N ASN A 76 -11.05 -2.80 3.67
CA ASN A 76 -10.63 -4.03 4.32
C ASN A 76 -9.36 -4.52 3.64
N VAL A 77 -8.33 -4.83 4.42
CA VAL A 77 -7.09 -5.40 3.89
C VAL A 77 -7.31 -6.91 3.71
N ASP A 78 -7.32 -7.35 2.46
CA ASP A 78 -7.57 -8.76 2.13
C ASP A 78 -6.28 -9.58 2.12
N ASP A 79 -5.17 -8.98 1.67
CA ASP A 79 -3.89 -9.68 1.57
C ASP A 79 -2.73 -8.69 1.60
N VAL A 80 -1.61 -9.11 2.18
CA VAL A 80 -0.35 -8.35 2.24
C VAL A 80 0.79 -9.29 1.91
N GLU A 81 1.59 -8.95 0.89
CA GLU A 81 2.74 -9.73 0.48
C GLU A 81 3.99 -8.85 0.39
N VAL A 82 5.14 -9.42 0.72
CA VAL A 82 6.44 -8.81 0.44
C VAL A 82 7.06 -9.59 -0.72
N ARG A 83 7.47 -8.87 -1.76
CA ARG A 83 8.03 -9.47 -2.98
C ARG A 83 9.37 -8.84 -3.32
N GLU A 84 10.28 -9.64 -3.86
CA GLU A 84 11.51 -9.11 -4.44
C GLU A 84 11.20 -8.38 -5.75
N VAL A 85 11.78 -7.20 -5.94
CA VAL A 85 11.69 -6.50 -7.22
C VAL A 85 12.78 -7.06 -8.13
N VAL A 86 12.38 -7.72 -9.21
CA VAL A 86 13.32 -8.38 -10.10
C VAL A 86 13.73 -7.52 -11.30
N ALA A 87 12.99 -6.47 -11.58
CA ALA A 87 13.31 -5.51 -12.63
C ALA A 87 12.51 -4.22 -12.41
N SER A 88 13.03 -3.12 -12.91
CA SER A 88 12.35 -1.83 -12.86
C SER A 88 12.79 -0.96 -14.05
N ALA A 89 12.01 0.03 -14.36
CA ALA A 89 12.31 0.96 -15.44
C ALA A 89 12.11 2.41 -14.96
#